data_6bcb57ce567bd1abf6fcedb6306da715
#
_entry.id   6bcb57ce567bd1abf6fcedb6306da715
#
_cell.length_a   1.000
_cell.length_b   1.000
_cell.length_c   1.000
_cell.angle_alpha   90.00
_cell.angle_beta   90.00
_cell.angle_gamma   90.00
#
_symmetry.space_group_name_H-M   'P 1'
#
loop_
_entity.id
_entity.type
_entity.pdbx_description
1 polymer ?
#
loop_
_entity_poly.entity_id
_entity_poly.type
_entity_poly.pdbx_seq_one_letter_code
_entity_poly.pdbx_strand_id
1 'polypeptide(L)'
;MTDRSDPAEVKILTDSLDALGVKNIRMPAPRGPRGGPSQCHDITVYPSAGLAAGACSGYGLLLNIKDPLHPVRLQAVADSNFSFWHSATFSNDASKLLYTDEWGGGTQPKCRATDPIDWGADAIFTLRNGKLNHVGYFKMPAAQTETENCVAHNGGLIPVPGRDIMVQGWYQGGVSVFDFTNPAHPKEIAYFDRGPIDASKLVIGGYWAGYYYNGYIYGSEIARGLDVFKLTPTADLTQNEIDAANLVRFNSLNPQMQPKLVWPAAFPVARAYVDQLVRDNGLPASRTTAITNALRSAEKLSGTARAAALKTLAGQLDRDASGASDAARVRALATVVRGLESAK
;
A
#
# COMPACT_ATOMS: atom_id res chain seq x y z
N MET A 1 -16.77 -5.47 -15.71
CA MET A 1 -16.21 -5.86 -14.39
C MET A 1 -16.87 -4.97 -13.37
N THR A 2 -17.40 -5.54 -12.29
CA THR A 2 -18.03 -4.77 -11.22
C THR A 2 -16.95 -4.13 -10.34
N ASP A 3 -16.96 -2.80 -10.23
CA ASP A 3 -16.10 -2.11 -9.25
C ASP A 3 -16.67 -2.31 -7.85
N ARG A 4 -16.02 -3.15 -7.05
CA ARG A 4 -16.44 -3.44 -5.66
C ARG A 4 -16.24 -2.27 -4.70
N SER A 5 -15.52 -1.24 -5.09
CA SER A 5 -15.40 -0.02 -4.31
C SER A 5 -16.58 0.93 -4.54
N ASP A 6 -17.39 0.68 -5.59
CA ASP A 6 -18.64 1.42 -5.87
C ASP A 6 -19.85 0.70 -5.24
N PRO A 7 -20.45 1.26 -4.16
CA PRO A 7 -21.64 0.68 -3.54
C PRO A 7 -22.84 0.50 -4.50
N ALA A 8 -22.95 1.34 -5.53
CA ALA A 8 -24.02 1.25 -6.49
C ALA A 8 -23.84 0.05 -7.42
N GLU A 9 -22.63 -0.21 -7.91
CA GLU A 9 -22.31 -1.40 -8.72
C GLU A 9 -22.45 -2.68 -7.90
N VAL A 10 -22.00 -2.69 -6.64
CA VAL A 10 -22.18 -3.81 -5.72
C VAL A 10 -23.66 -4.10 -5.51
N LYS A 11 -24.49 -3.05 -5.34
CA LYS A 11 -25.94 -3.22 -5.16
C LYS A 11 -26.59 -3.82 -6.41
N ILE A 12 -26.27 -3.33 -7.60
CA ILE A 12 -26.80 -3.86 -8.88
C ILE A 12 -26.44 -5.34 -9.01
N LEU A 13 -25.22 -5.74 -8.69
CA LEU A 13 -24.78 -7.14 -8.73
C LEU A 13 -25.56 -7.98 -7.71
N THR A 14 -25.71 -7.48 -6.48
CA THR A 14 -26.45 -8.17 -5.41
C THR A 14 -27.92 -8.41 -5.80
N ASP A 15 -28.58 -7.34 -6.28
CA ASP A 15 -29.98 -7.42 -6.73
C ASP A 15 -30.13 -8.42 -7.91
N SER A 16 -29.16 -8.46 -8.81
CA SER A 16 -29.15 -9.39 -9.95
C SER A 16 -29.00 -10.85 -9.50
N LEU A 17 -28.14 -11.10 -8.51
CA LEU A 17 -27.92 -12.44 -7.94
C LEU A 17 -29.14 -12.91 -7.15
N ASP A 18 -29.79 -12.04 -6.41
CA ASP A 18 -31.02 -12.32 -5.69
C ASP A 18 -32.16 -12.66 -6.66
N ALA A 19 -32.27 -11.93 -7.78
CA ALA A 19 -33.25 -12.21 -8.84
C ALA A 19 -33.03 -13.55 -9.53
N LEU A 20 -31.77 -14.02 -9.60
CA LEU A 20 -31.39 -15.33 -10.12
C LEU A 20 -31.55 -16.46 -9.10
N GLY A 21 -32.04 -16.16 -7.88
CA GLY A 21 -32.18 -17.13 -6.79
C GLY A 21 -30.85 -17.64 -6.23
N VAL A 22 -29.74 -16.97 -6.54
CA VAL A 22 -28.42 -17.22 -5.95
C VAL A 22 -28.46 -16.68 -4.53
N LYS A 23 -28.93 -17.48 -3.59
CA LYS A 23 -28.90 -17.13 -2.17
C LYS A 23 -27.43 -17.00 -1.77
N ASN A 24 -27.09 -15.83 -1.20
CA ASN A 24 -25.83 -15.65 -0.50
C ASN A 24 -25.68 -16.78 0.53
N ILE A 25 -24.94 -17.82 0.20
CA ILE A 25 -24.51 -18.80 1.18
C ILE A 25 -23.48 -18.07 2.03
N ARG A 26 -23.96 -17.34 3.05
CA ARG A 26 -23.08 -16.88 4.10
C ARG A 26 -22.49 -18.13 4.71
N MET A 27 -21.28 -18.48 4.28
CA MET A 27 -20.45 -19.35 5.10
C MET A 27 -20.46 -18.73 6.50
N PRO A 28 -20.67 -19.51 7.55
CA PRO A 28 -20.62 -18.95 8.91
C PRO A 28 -19.30 -18.19 9.03
N ALA A 29 -19.39 -16.94 9.50
CA ALA A 29 -18.19 -16.15 9.78
C ALA A 29 -17.21 -17.02 10.58
N PRO A 30 -15.91 -16.95 10.28
CA PRO A 30 -14.91 -17.70 11.05
C PRO A 30 -15.19 -17.41 12.51
N ARG A 31 -15.33 -18.45 13.31
CA ARG A 31 -15.45 -18.24 14.75
C ARG A 31 -14.15 -17.56 15.18
N GLY A 32 -14.26 -16.40 15.78
CA GLY A 32 -13.10 -15.69 16.31
C GLY A 32 -12.19 -16.63 17.13
N PRO A 33 -10.91 -16.30 17.24
CA PRO A 33 -9.91 -17.20 17.80
C PRO A 33 -10.29 -17.66 19.21
N ARG A 34 -10.23 -18.97 19.43
CA ARG A 34 -10.44 -19.56 20.75
C ARG A 34 -9.08 -19.59 21.48
N GLY A 35 -8.97 -18.85 22.56
CA GLY A 35 -7.71 -18.69 23.31
C GLY A 35 -6.91 -17.47 22.86
N GLY A 36 -5.75 -17.24 23.44
CA GLY A 36 -4.86 -16.15 23.06
C GLY A 36 -3.97 -16.50 21.85
N PRO A 37 -3.17 -15.53 21.35
CA PRO A 37 -2.23 -15.77 20.27
C PRO A 37 -1.16 -16.80 20.72
N SER A 38 -0.92 -17.80 19.89
CA SER A 38 0.00 -18.90 20.23
C SER A 38 1.12 -19.08 19.21
N GLN A 39 0.80 -19.15 17.94
CA GLN A 39 1.75 -19.41 16.85
C GLN A 39 1.66 -18.26 15.86
N CYS A 40 2.80 -17.77 15.37
CA CYS A 40 2.85 -16.76 14.33
C CYS A 40 3.22 -17.41 13.00
N HIS A 41 2.44 -17.12 11.98
CA HIS A 41 2.76 -17.50 10.61
C HIS A 41 3.92 -16.64 10.10
N ASP A 42 3.80 -15.32 10.29
CA ASP A 42 4.80 -14.35 9.86
C ASP A 42 4.97 -13.22 10.88
N ILE A 43 6.19 -12.67 10.94
CA ILE A 43 6.53 -11.50 11.75
C ILE A 43 7.34 -10.53 10.90
N THR A 44 6.85 -9.31 10.78
CA THR A 44 7.58 -8.21 10.16
C THR A 44 8.18 -7.32 11.23
N VAL A 45 9.50 -7.18 11.25
CA VAL A 45 10.20 -6.24 12.13
C VAL A 45 10.43 -4.91 11.41
N TYR A 46 10.25 -3.81 12.14
CA TYR A 46 10.53 -2.46 11.64
C TYR A 46 11.51 -1.74 12.59
N PRO A 47 12.81 -2.01 12.44
CA PRO A 47 13.84 -1.58 13.41
C PRO A 47 13.86 -0.08 13.61
N SER A 48 13.69 0.73 12.56
CA SER A 48 13.71 2.19 12.64
C SER A 48 12.59 2.78 13.50
N ALA A 49 11.49 2.04 13.70
CA ALA A 49 10.39 2.39 14.59
C ALA A 49 10.51 1.70 15.97
N GLY A 50 11.41 0.73 16.12
CA GLY A 50 11.51 -0.12 17.31
C GLY A 50 10.27 -1.02 17.50
N LEU A 51 9.61 -1.40 16.40
CA LEU A 51 8.36 -2.15 16.40
C LEU A 51 8.48 -3.44 15.58
N ALA A 52 7.65 -4.43 15.94
CA ALA A 52 7.37 -5.58 15.11
C ALA A 52 5.87 -5.86 15.09
N ALA A 53 5.41 -6.49 14.02
CA ALA A 53 4.03 -6.91 13.84
C ALA A 53 3.99 -8.39 13.50
N GLY A 54 3.21 -9.17 14.25
CA GLY A 54 3.06 -10.61 14.05
C GLY A 54 1.64 -10.96 13.63
N ALA A 55 1.51 -11.82 12.64
CA ALA A 55 0.27 -12.46 12.25
C ALA A 55 0.21 -13.86 12.91
N CYS A 56 -0.56 -14.00 14.00
CA CYS A 56 -0.37 -15.09 14.97
C CYS A 56 -1.69 -15.74 15.38
N SER A 57 -1.98 -16.92 14.86
CA SER A 57 -3.12 -17.78 15.27
C SER A 57 -4.42 -17.03 15.55
N GLY A 58 -4.90 -16.30 14.55
CA GLY A 58 -6.15 -15.54 14.65
C GLY A 58 -6.00 -14.14 15.27
N TYR A 59 -4.79 -13.68 15.50
CA TYR A 59 -4.49 -12.36 16.03
C TYR A 59 -3.42 -11.63 15.23
N GLY A 60 -3.58 -10.30 15.12
CA GLY A 60 -2.50 -9.39 14.81
C GLY A 60 -1.83 -8.91 16.09
N LEU A 61 -0.52 -9.06 16.20
CA LEU A 61 0.26 -8.62 17.35
C LEU A 61 1.07 -7.37 17.02
N LEU A 62 1.09 -6.41 17.94
CA LEU A 62 2.04 -5.30 17.94
C LEU A 62 3.03 -5.50 19.07
N LEU A 63 4.32 -5.45 18.75
CA LEU A 63 5.42 -5.66 19.68
C LEU A 63 6.34 -4.44 19.71
N ASN A 64 6.80 -4.07 20.90
CA ASN A 64 7.95 -3.19 21.09
C ASN A 64 9.22 -4.04 21.07
N ILE A 65 10.14 -3.73 20.16
CA ILE A 65 11.42 -4.41 19.96
C ILE A 65 12.61 -3.45 20.13
N LYS A 66 12.44 -2.33 20.85
CA LYS A 66 13.56 -1.42 21.14
C LYS A 66 14.70 -2.14 21.87
N ASP A 67 14.36 -3.06 22.75
CA ASP A 67 15.26 -4.10 23.24
C ASP A 67 14.87 -5.43 22.54
N PRO A 68 15.63 -5.88 21.54
CA PRO A 68 15.29 -7.09 20.80
C PRO A 68 15.47 -8.39 21.60
N LEU A 69 16.21 -8.35 22.71
CA LEU A 69 16.37 -9.49 23.61
C LEU A 69 15.18 -9.65 24.56
N HIS A 70 14.42 -8.57 24.79
CA HIS A 70 13.24 -8.57 25.66
C HIS A 70 12.05 -7.90 24.95
N PRO A 71 11.50 -8.50 23.89
CA PRO A 71 10.37 -7.93 23.17
C PRO A 71 9.12 -7.89 24.06
N VAL A 72 8.38 -6.77 24.00
CA VAL A 72 7.17 -6.57 24.80
C VAL A 72 5.96 -6.47 23.89
N ARG A 73 4.95 -7.32 24.12
CA ARG A 73 3.68 -7.21 23.40
C ARG A 73 2.93 -5.96 23.88
N LEU A 74 2.69 -5.03 22.96
CA LEU A 74 1.92 -3.80 23.21
C LEU A 74 0.43 -4.06 23.08
N GLN A 75 0.03 -4.84 22.05
CA GLN A 75 -1.38 -5.16 21.80
C GLN A 75 -1.53 -6.47 21.02
N ALA A 76 -2.67 -7.10 21.17
CA ALA A 76 -3.21 -8.11 20.28
C ALA A 76 -4.58 -7.64 19.78
N VAL A 77 -4.80 -7.69 18.48
CA VAL A 77 -6.08 -7.40 17.84
C VAL A 77 -6.61 -8.65 17.17
N ALA A 78 -7.93 -8.81 17.16
CA ALA A 78 -8.61 -9.89 16.46
C ALA A 78 -9.68 -9.30 15.54
N ASP A 79 -10.01 -10.05 14.48
CA ASP A 79 -11.06 -9.73 13.55
C ASP A 79 -11.91 -10.99 13.30
N SER A 80 -13.21 -10.90 13.49
CA SER A 80 -14.13 -12.02 13.28
C SER A 80 -14.30 -12.38 11.79
N ASN A 81 -13.89 -11.49 10.88
CA ASN A 81 -13.95 -11.69 9.45
C ASN A 81 -12.69 -12.37 8.92
N PHE A 82 -11.59 -12.37 9.69
CA PHE A 82 -10.34 -13.01 9.31
C PHE A 82 -10.31 -14.47 9.69
N SER A 83 -9.96 -15.32 8.74
CA SER A 83 -9.79 -16.76 8.91
C SER A 83 -8.35 -17.13 9.26
N PHE A 84 -7.37 -16.51 8.59
CA PHE A 84 -5.95 -16.84 8.76
C PHE A 84 -5.07 -15.59 8.66
N TRP A 85 -4.70 -15.07 9.81
CA TRP A 85 -3.75 -13.95 9.92
C TRP A 85 -2.40 -14.39 9.38
N HIS A 86 -1.95 -13.78 8.27
CA HIS A 86 -0.85 -14.30 7.48
C HIS A 86 0.41 -13.44 7.55
N SER A 87 0.33 -12.17 7.20
CA SER A 87 1.48 -11.25 7.18
C SER A 87 1.11 -9.85 7.63
N ALA A 88 2.12 -8.98 7.80
CA ALA A 88 1.94 -7.60 8.24
C ALA A 88 2.88 -6.65 7.50
N THR A 89 2.42 -5.40 7.26
CA THR A 89 3.23 -4.33 6.63
C THR A 89 2.94 -3.00 7.31
N PHE A 90 3.98 -2.31 7.80
CA PHE A 90 3.86 -0.94 8.33
C PHE A 90 3.86 0.09 7.20
N SER A 91 3.16 1.23 7.39
CA SER A 91 3.45 2.44 6.62
C SER A 91 4.87 2.94 6.91
N ASN A 92 5.44 3.75 5.99
CA ASN A 92 6.82 4.19 6.16
C ASN A 92 7.07 5.05 7.40
N ASP A 93 6.06 5.71 7.92
CA ASP A 93 6.12 6.50 9.16
C ASP A 93 5.67 5.73 10.41
N ALA A 94 5.32 4.45 10.25
CA ALA A 94 4.74 3.59 11.28
C ALA A 94 3.41 4.10 11.87
N SER A 95 2.72 5.02 11.20
CA SER A 95 1.41 5.51 11.65
C SER A 95 0.26 4.56 11.31
N LYS A 96 0.52 3.58 10.42
CA LYS A 96 -0.43 2.57 9.98
C LYS A 96 0.22 1.19 9.97
N LEU A 97 -0.63 0.18 10.09
CA LEU A 97 -0.27 -1.23 10.02
C LEU A 97 -1.36 -1.99 9.29
N LEU A 98 -0.97 -2.76 8.31
CA LEU A 98 -1.84 -3.61 7.52
C LEU A 98 -1.56 -5.06 7.88
N TYR A 99 -2.61 -5.88 8.05
CA TYR A 99 -2.53 -7.34 8.17
C TYR A 99 -3.29 -7.99 7.05
N THR A 100 -2.78 -9.10 6.54
CA THR A 100 -3.39 -9.88 5.48
C THR A 100 -4.15 -11.08 6.03
N ASP A 101 -5.29 -11.43 5.41
CA ASP A 101 -6.05 -12.66 5.66
C ASP A 101 -5.86 -13.64 4.51
N GLU A 102 -5.05 -14.66 4.73
CA GLU A 102 -4.91 -15.76 3.78
C GLU A 102 -6.01 -16.80 3.97
N TRP A 103 -7.24 -16.41 3.82
CA TRP A 103 -8.41 -17.27 4.05
C TRP A 103 -8.23 -18.69 3.51
N GLY A 104 -8.31 -19.66 4.41
CA GLY A 104 -8.21 -21.08 4.07
C GLY A 104 -6.85 -21.50 3.52
N GLY A 105 -5.77 -20.74 3.82
CA GLY A 105 -4.42 -21.01 3.30
C GLY A 105 -4.32 -20.82 1.79
N GLY A 106 -5.07 -19.86 1.23
CA GLY A 106 -5.02 -19.50 -0.18
C GLY A 106 -5.49 -20.56 -1.17
N THR A 107 -6.19 -21.61 -0.70
CA THR A 107 -6.55 -22.75 -1.57
C THR A 107 -7.93 -22.63 -2.20
N GLN A 108 -8.65 -21.55 -1.94
CA GLN A 108 -10.04 -21.38 -2.36
C GLN A 108 -10.28 -20.05 -3.09
N PRO A 109 -11.33 -19.95 -3.93
CA PRO A 109 -11.75 -18.69 -4.49
C PRO A 109 -12.43 -17.84 -3.41
N LYS A 110 -11.85 -16.68 -3.07
CA LYS A 110 -12.39 -15.70 -2.11
C LYS A 110 -12.43 -14.28 -2.66
N CYS A 111 -12.21 -14.11 -3.97
CA CYS A 111 -12.31 -12.83 -4.67
C CYS A 111 -13.46 -12.83 -5.69
N ARG A 112 -14.48 -13.67 -5.52
CA ARG A 112 -15.66 -13.68 -6.40
C ARG A 112 -16.56 -12.48 -6.07
N ALA A 113 -17.39 -12.09 -7.00
CA ALA A 113 -18.36 -11.02 -6.81
C ALA A 113 -19.31 -11.25 -5.62
N THR A 114 -19.54 -12.53 -5.27
CA THR A 114 -20.41 -12.95 -4.14
C THR A 114 -19.69 -13.05 -2.80
N ASP A 115 -18.36 -12.99 -2.78
CA ASP A 115 -17.60 -13.09 -1.53
C ASP A 115 -17.65 -11.76 -0.77
N PRO A 116 -17.81 -11.77 0.57
CA PRO A 116 -17.70 -10.56 1.38
C PRO A 116 -16.36 -9.84 1.17
N ILE A 117 -16.40 -8.52 1.14
CA ILE A 117 -15.22 -7.69 0.87
C ILE A 117 -14.14 -7.81 1.96
N ASP A 118 -14.54 -8.15 3.17
CA ASP A 118 -13.69 -8.31 4.35
C ASP A 118 -13.13 -9.72 4.54
N TRP A 119 -13.43 -10.67 3.63
CA TRP A 119 -12.91 -12.04 3.66
C TRP A 119 -11.72 -12.20 2.71
N GLY A 120 -10.61 -12.74 3.21
CA GLY A 120 -9.38 -12.88 2.42
C GLY A 120 -8.85 -11.53 1.94
N ALA A 121 -8.99 -10.51 2.76
CA ALA A 121 -8.66 -9.12 2.50
C ALA A 121 -7.50 -8.64 3.38
N ASP A 122 -7.12 -7.40 3.23
CA ASP A 122 -6.22 -6.70 4.14
C ASP A 122 -7.05 -5.92 5.17
N ALA A 123 -6.75 -6.05 6.45
CA ALA A 123 -7.27 -5.17 7.48
C ALA A 123 -6.26 -4.05 7.78
N ILE A 124 -6.71 -2.80 7.71
CA ILE A 124 -5.86 -1.63 7.88
C ILE A 124 -6.15 -0.97 9.22
N PHE A 125 -5.09 -0.75 9.98
CA PHE A 125 -5.13 -0.12 11.30
C PHE A 125 -4.34 1.17 11.31
N THR A 126 -4.84 2.20 12.01
CA THR A 126 -4.01 3.32 12.44
C THR A 126 -3.28 2.96 13.72
N LEU A 127 -2.02 3.38 13.83
CA LEU A 127 -1.19 3.16 15.02
C LEU A 127 -0.93 4.50 15.72
N ARG A 128 -1.45 4.65 16.92
CA ARG A 128 -1.26 5.84 17.75
C ARG A 128 -0.99 5.45 19.20
N ASN A 129 0.10 5.98 19.76
CA ASN A 129 0.49 5.71 21.16
C ASN A 129 0.56 4.21 21.51
N GLY A 130 1.09 3.40 20.59
CA GLY A 130 1.19 1.94 20.78
C GLY A 130 -0.16 1.19 20.69
N LYS A 131 -1.21 1.84 20.19
CA LYS A 131 -2.53 1.24 20.00
C LYS A 131 -2.93 1.20 18.54
N LEU A 132 -3.44 0.05 18.12
CA LEU A 132 -4.01 -0.21 16.81
C LEU A 132 -5.51 0.03 16.86
N ASN A 133 -6.03 0.83 15.92
CA ASN A 133 -7.45 1.03 15.73
C ASN A 133 -7.78 0.65 14.29
N HIS A 134 -8.65 -0.34 14.10
CA HIS A 134 -9.13 -0.75 12.78
C HIS A 134 -9.87 0.41 12.10
N VAL A 135 -9.61 0.64 10.82
CA VAL A 135 -10.21 1.75 10.06
C VAL A 135 -10.75 1.36 8.70
N GLY A 136 -10.38 0.23 8.13
CA GLY A 136 -10.90 -0.22 6.85
C GLY A 136 -10.27 -1.52 6.36
N TYR A 137 -10.80 -1.99 5.24
CA TYR A 137 -10.27 -3.15 4.51
C TYR A 137 -9.87 -2.74 3.10
N PHE A 138 -8.88 -3.44 2.56
CA PHE A 138 -8.62 -3.44 1.13
C PHE A 138 -8.78 -4.86 0.59
N LYS A 139 -9.46 -4.97 -0.54
CA LYS A 139 -9.53 -6.16 -1.36
C LYS A 139 -9.41 -5.73 -2.81
N MET A 140 -8.68 -6.50 -3.63
CA MET A 140 -8.61 -6.23 -5.06
C MET A 140 -10.03 -6.11 -5.65
N PRO A 141 -10.32 -5.06 -6.45
CA PRO A 141 -11.70 -4.76 -6.86
C PRO A 141 -12.22 -5.70 -7.95
N ALA A 142 -11.33 -6.27 -8.79
CA ALA A 142 -11.76 -7.14 -9.89
C ALA A 142 -12.23 -8.49 -9.37
N ALA A 143 -13.49 -8.83 -9.64
CA ALA A 143 -14.03 -10.14 -9.29
C ALA A 143 -13.37 -11.26 -10.08
N GLN A 144 -12.96 -12.32 -9.39
CA GLN A 144 -12.35 -13.52 -9.97
C GLN A 144 -13.39 -14.64 -10.14
N THR A 145 -13.02 -15.70 -10.85
CA THR A 145 -13.89 -16.84 -11.11
C THR A 145 -13.84 -17.90 -10.02
N GLU A 146 -14.70 -18.91 -10.12
CA GLU A 146 -14.71 -20.10 -9.23
C GLU A 146 -13.45 -20.96 -9.39
N THR A 147 -12.73 -20.82 -10.50
CA THR A 147 -11.54 -21.63 -10.83
C THR A 147 -10.23 -20.95 -10.40
N GLU A 148 -10.32 -19.80 -9.75
CA GLU A 148 -9.16 -19.02 -9.29
C GLU A 148 -9.09 -18.97 -7.77
N ASN A 149 -8.05 -19.59 -7.17
CA ASN A 149 -7.75 -19.32 -5.78
C ASN A 149 -7.26 -17.87 -5.64
N CYS A 150 -7.85 -17.14 -4.73
CA CYS A 150 -7.57 -15.71 -4.56
C CYS A 150 -7.88 -15.24 -3.14
N VAL A 151 -6.86 -14.71 -2.47
CA VAL A 151 -6.91 -14.01 -1.18
C VAL A 151 -5.71 -13.05 -1.07
N ALA A 152 -5.74 -12.15 -0.09
CA ALA A 152 -4.58 -11.32 0.26
C ALA A 152 -3.39 -12.18 0.69
N HIS A 153 -2.21 -11.88 0.16
CA HIS A 153 -0.98 -12.59 0.49
C HIS A 153 0.19 -11.63 0.73
N ASN A 154 1.41 -12.00 0.38
CA ASN A 154 2.60 -11.20 0.68
C ASN A 154 2.79 -10.02 -0.26
N GLY A 155 3.28 -8.92 0.31
CA GLY A 155 3.59 -7.71 -0.41
C GLY A 155 4.52 -6.79 0.36
N GLY A 156 4.76 -5.61 -0.20
CA GLY A 156 5.61 -4.60 0.42
C GLY A 156 5.40 -3.20 -0.14
N LEU A 157 5.97 -2.20 0.50
CA LEU A 157 5.83 -0.81 0.08
C LEU A 157 6.56 -0.51 -1.23
N ILE A 158 5.92 0.28 -2.08
CA ILE A 158 6.56 0.99 -3.20
C ILE A 158 6.98 2.37 -2.66
N PRO A 159 8.25 2.78 -2.83
CA PRO A 159 8.78 3.98 -2.20
C PRO A 159 8.35 5.27 -2.92
N VAL A 160 7.06 5.57 -2.98
CA VAL A 160 6.55 6.85 -3.47
C VAL A 160 6.55 7.86 -2.33
N PRO A 161 7.24 9.02 -2.46
CA PRO A 161 7.33 9.97 -1.37
C PRO A 161 5.96 10.53 -1.00
N GLY A 162 5.64 10.60 0.30
CA GLY A 162 4.40 11.18 0.82
C GLY A 162 3.14 10.33 0.62
N ARG A 163 3.30 9.07 0.18
CA ARG A 163 2.18 8.13 0.00
C ARG A 163 2.53 6.76 0.58
N ASP A 164 1.51 6.06 1.04
CA ASP A 164 1.62 4.66 1.45
C ASP A 164 1.04 3.78 0.33
N ILE A 165 1.91 3.35 -0.56
CA ILE A 165 1.56 2.49 -1.69
C ILE A 165 2.16 1.12 -1.45
N MET A 166 1.35 0.07 -1.57
CA MET A 166 1.75 -1.32 -1.46
C MET A 166 1.58 -2.04 -2.78
N VAL A 167 2.49 -2.94 -3.10
CA VAL A 167 2.30 -4.00 -4.09
C VAL A 167 2.11 -5.32 -3.37
N GLN A 168 1.19 -6.16 -3.83
CA GLN A 168 0.80 -7.39 -3.16
C GLN A 168 0.39 -8.47 -4.15
N GLY A 169 0.73 -9.72 -3.83
CA GLY A 169 0.23 -10.91 -4.51
C GLY A 169 -1.16 -11.31 -4.01
N TRP A 170 -2.03 -11.76 -4.93
CA TRP A 170 -3.39 -12.21 -4.66
C TRP A 170 -3.63 -13.60 -5.27
N TYR A 171 -2.61 -14.45 -5.29
CA TYR A 171 -2.66 -15.74 -5.98
C TYR A 171 -3.09 -15.57 -7.45
N GLN A 172 -4.10 -16.30 -7.93
CA GLN A 172 -4.58 -16.15 -9.31
C GLN A 172 -5.31 -14.83 -9.56
N GLY A 173 -5.71 -14.10 -8.52
CA GLY A 173 -6.15 -12.71 -8.65
C GLY A 173 -5.07 -11.73 -9.10
N GLY A 174 -3.84 -12.22 -9.26
CA GLY A 174 -2.74 -11.45 -9.85
C GLY A 174 -1.91 -10.68 -8.83
N VAL A 175 -1.36 -9.56 -9.30
CA VAL A 175 -0.63 -8.59 -8.50
C VAL A 175 -1.41 -7.28 -8.49
N SER A 176 -1.68 -6.75 -7.31
CA SER A 176 -2.35 -5.47 -7.10
C SER A 176 -1.37 -4.44 -6.54
N VAL A 177 -1.46 -3.21 -7.02
CA VAL A 177 -0.78 -2.03 -6.45
C VAL A 177 -1.87 -1.10 -5.95
N PHE A 178 -1.87 -0.81 -4.67
CA PHE A 178 -2.89 0.02 -4.06
C PHE A 178 -2.32 1.09 -3.12
N ASP A 179 -3.03 2.19 -3.04
CA ASP A 179 -2.75 3.32 -2.17
C ASP A 179 -3.63 3.23 -0.92
N PHE A 180 -3.00 3.14 0.26
CA PHE A 180 -3.66 3.21 1.56
C PHE A 180 -3.23 4.43 2.39
N THR A 181 -2.79 5.49 1.71
CA THR A 181 -2.49 6.79 2.35
C THR A 181 -3.68 7.27 3.17
N ASN A 182 -4.89 7.15 2.61
CA ASN A 182 -6.13 7.20 3.39
C ASN A 182 -6.56 5.77 3.77
N PRO A 183 -6.29 5.32 5.00
CA PRO A 183 -6.52 3.93 5.39
C PRO A 183 -8.00 3.52 5.46
N ALA A 184 -8.92 4.50 5.51
CA ALA A 184 -10.36 4.24 5.49
C ALA A 184 -10.92 4.07 4.05
N HIS A 185 -10.17 4.53 3.05
CA HIS A 185 -10.56 4.47 1.63
C HIS A 185 -9.35 4.10 0.78
N PRO A 186 -8.81 2.88 0.94
CA PRO A 186 -7.72 2.40 0.10
C PRO A 186 -8.21 2.21 -1.35
N LYS A 187 -7.33 2.42 -2.32
CA LYS A 187 -7.68 2.38 -3.74
C LYS A 187 -6.63 1.63 -4.55
N GLU A 188 -7.05 0.67 -5.38
CA GLU A 188 -6.18 0.08 -6.39
C GLU A 188 -5.81 1.12 -7.45
N ILE A 189 -4.53 1.19 -7.81
CA ILE A 189 -3.99 2.19 -8.76
C ILE A 189 -3.27 1.55 -9.94
N ALA A 190 -2.91 0.28 -9.84
CA ALA A 190 -2.36 -0.53 -10.92
C ALA A 190 -2.53 -2.02 -10.59
N TYR A 191 -2.55 -2.87 -11.61
CA TYR A 191 -2.65 -4.32 -11.43
C TYR A 191 -2.05 -5.08 -12.61
N PHE A 192 -1.83 -6.36 -12.40
CA PHE A 192 -1.55 -7.34 -13.44
C PHE A 192 -2.25 -8.65 -13.09
N ASP A 193 -3.03 -9.18 -14.04
CA ASP A 193 -3.79 -10.42 -13.89
C ASP A 193 -3.72 -11.22 -15.19
N ARG A 194 -3.59 -12.55 -15.10
CA ARG A 194 -3.54 -13.46 -16.24
C ARG A 194 -4.80 -14.31 -16.37
N GLY A 195 -5.71 -14.22 -15.39
CA GLY A 195 -6.83 -15.13 -15.27
C GLY A 195 -6.41 -16.54 -14.81
N PRO A 196 -7.35 -17.50 -14.82
CA PRO A 196 -7.15 -18.82 -14.25
C PRO A 196 -6.06 -19.62 -14.96
N ILE A 197 -5.37 -20.50 -14.22
CA ILE A 197 -4.45 -21.47 -14.78
C ILE A 197 -5.21 -22.48 -15.66
N ASP A 198 -6.38 -22.90 -15.20
CA ASP A 198 -7.29 -23.77 -15.92
C ASP A 198 -8.73 -23.22 -15.77
N ALA A 199 -9.34 -22.82 -16.89
CA ALA A 199 -10.67 -22.23 -16.88
C ALA A 199 -11.79 -23.23 -16.53
N SER A 200 -11.52 -24.54 -16.53
CA SER A 200 -12.50 -25.60 -16.31
C SER A 200 -12.52 -26.16 -14.89
N LYS A 201 -11.45 -25.94 -14.11
CA LYS A 201 -11.31 -26.46 -12.75
C LYS A 201 -10.36 -25.61 -11.92
N LEU A 202 -10.58 -25.61 -10.62
CA LEU A 202 -9.66 -24.97 -9.67
C LEU A 202 -8.31 -25.72 -9.64
N VAL A 203 -7.26 -25.01 -10.03
CA VAL A 203 -5.85 -25.41 -9.85
C VAL A 203 -5.19 -24.37 -8.96
N ILE A 204 -4.46 -24.80 -7.95
CA ILE A 204 -3.75 -23.90 -7.06
C ILE A 204 -2.59 -23.25 -7.80
N GLY A 205 -2.49 -21.93 -7.77
CA GLY A 205 -1.44 -21.16 -8.41
C GLY A 205 -1.56 -19.67 -8.18
N GLY A 206 -0.90 -18.90 -9.01
CA GLY A 206 -0.91 -17.44 -8.94
C GLY A 206 0.21 -16.87 -8.08
N TYR A 207 0.16 -15.57 -7.80
CA TYR A 207 1.26 -14.85 -7.18
C TYR A 207 1.31 -15.05 -5.67
N TRP A 208 2.36 -15.75 -5.22
CA TRP A 208 2.71 -15.92 -3.82
C TRP A 208 3.13 -14.60 -3.17
N ALA A 209 3.84 -13.75 -3.91
CA ALA A 209 4.30 -12.45 -3.43
C ALA A 209 4.52 -11.46 -4.59
N GLY A 210 4.42 -10.18 -4.29
CA GLY A 210 4.84 -9.09 -5.14
C GLY A 210 5.71 -8.10 -4.36
N TYR A 211 6.99 -7.91 -4.75
CA TYR A 211 7.89 -7.01 -4.05
C TYR A 211 8.55 -6.01 -4.99
N TYR A 212 8.52 -4.73 -4.59
CA TYR A 212 9.28 -3.70 -5.28
C TYR A 212 10.75 -3.74 -4.86
N TYR A 213 11.63 -3.82 -5.86
CA TYR A 213 13.07 -3.75 -5.65
C TYR A 213 13.75 -3.00 -6.78
N ASN A 214 14.38 -1.87 -6.46
CA ASN A 214 15.24 -1.11 -7.36
C ASN A 214 14.62 -0.76 -8.74
N GLY A 215 13.35 -0.37 -8.75
CA GLY A 215 12.66 0.12 -9.95
C GLY A 215 11.77 -0.90 -10.63
N TYR A 216 11.73 -2.13 -10.12
CA TYR A 216 10.90 -3.22 -10.65
C TYR A 216 10.09 -3.88 -9.56
N ILE A 217 9.00 -4.52 -9.95
CA ILE A 217 8.22 -5.41 -9.09
C ILE A 217 8.54 -6.84 -9.53
N TYR A 218 8.87 -7.67 -8.55
CA TYR A 218 9.14 -9.10 -8.73
C TYR A 218 7.97 -9.88 -8.16
N GLY A 219 7.26 -10.61 -9.03
CA GLY A 219 6.13 -11.46 -8.65
C GLY A 219 6.53 -12.92 -8.74
N SER A 220 6.52 -13.64 -7.61
CA SER A 220 6.72 -15.09 -7.62
C SER A 220 5.38 -15.77 -7.86
N GLU A 221 5.25 -16.47 -8.98
CA GLU A 221 4.04 -17.15 -9.40
C GLU A 221 4.23 -18.67 -9.26
N ILE A 222 3.34 -19.31 -8.51
CA ILE A 222 3.46 -20.72 -8.09
C ILE A 222 3.58 -21.68 -9.27
N ALA A 223 2.78 -21.49 -10.32
CA ALA A 223 2.70 -22.41 -11.45
C ALA A 223 3.54 -21.97 -12.64
N ARG A 224 3.85 -20.68 -12.79
CA ARG A 224 4.47 -20.09 -13.99
C ARG A 224 5.85 -19.49 -13.75
N GLY A 225 6.33 -19.46 -12.49
CA GLY A 225 7.69 -19.05 -12.11
C GLY A 225 7.80 -17.60 -11.64
N LEU A 226 8.65 -16.78 -12.27
CA LEU A 226 8.93 -15.42 -11.85
C LEU A 226 8.58 -14.42 -12.95
N ASP A 227 7.81 -13.42 -12.59
CA ASP A 227 7.55 -12.26 -13.44
C ASP A 227 8.24 -11.01 -12.90
N VAL A 228 8.69 -10.18 -13.84
CA VAL A 228 9.30 -8.87 -13.52
C VAL A 228 8.47 -7.79 -14.19
N PHE A 229 7.89 -6.90 -13.38
CA PHE A 229 7.04 -5.81 -13.85
C PHE A 229 7.73 -4.47 -13.70
N LYS A 230 7.34 -3.55 -14.57
CA LYS A 230 7.68 -2.14 -14.45
C LYS A 230 6.39 -1.33 -14.32
N LEU A 231 6.38 -0.40 -13.37
CA LEU A 231 5.27 0.54 -13.22
C LEU A 231 5.17 1.44 -14.46
N THR A 232 3.96 1.67 -14.92
CA THR A 232 3.63 2.65 -15.95
C THR A 232 2.78 3.76 -15.35
N PRO A 233 2.90 5.01 -15.82
CA PRO A 233 2.12 6.11 -15.27
C PRO A 233 0.62 5.93 -15.53
N THR A 234 -0.18 6.32 -14.55
CA THR A 234 -1.63 6.37 -14.59
C THR A 234 -2.11 7.73 -14.06
N ALA A 235 -3.40 7.96 -14.04
CA ALA A 235 -3.98 9.16 -13.40
C ALA A 235 -3.67 9.21 -11.88
N ASP A 236 -3.54 8.04 -11.26
CA ASP A 236 -3.31 7.90 -9.82
C ASP A 236 -1.83 7.75 -9.44
N LEU A 237 -0.95 7.50 -10.42
CA LEU A 237 0.51 7.34 -10.21
C LEU A 237 1.26 7.99 -11.38
N THR A 238 1.82 9.17 -11.15
CA THR A 238 2.48 9.94 -12.21
C THR A 238 3.89 9.42 -12.51
N GLN A 239 4.42 9.81 -13.69
CA GLN A 239 5.82 9.51 -14.03
C GLN A 239 6.80 10.10 -13.01
N ASN A 240 6.53 11.31 -12.48
CA ASN A 240 7.39 11.92 -11.46
C ASN A 240 7.38 11.11 -10.15
N GLU A 241 6.25 10.53 -9.76
CA GLU A 241 6.15 9.64 -8.60
C GLU A 241 6.95 8.34 -8.81
N ILE A 242 6.88 7.76 -10.01
CA ILE A 242 7.67 6.58 -10.40
C ILE A 242 9.17 6.91 -10.41
N ASP A 243 9.56 8.06 -10.97
CA ASP A 243 10.94 8.50 -11.01
C ASP A 243 11.50 8.74 -9.59
N ALA A 244 10.68 9.31 -8.71
CA ALA A 244 11.05 9.49 -7.30
C ALA A 244 11.21 8.15 -6.57
N ALA A 245 10.31 7.18 -6.82
CA ALA A 245 10.42 5.84 -6.26
C ALA A 245 11.71 5.14 -6.73
N ASN A 246 12.10 5.34 -7.97
CA ASN A 246 13.32 4.77 -8.56
C ASN A 246 14.63 5.32 -7.96
N LEU A 247 14.58 6.39 -7.18
CA LEU A 247 15.75 6.92 -6.47
C LEU A 247 16.07 6.16 -5.18
N VAL A 248 15.10 5.43 -4.63
CA VAL A 248 15.31 4.59 -3.45
C VAL A 248 15.93 3.27 -3.90
N ARG A 249 17.15 3.00 -3.42
CA ARG A 249 17.93 1.83 -3.82
C ARG A 249 18.33 1.01 -2.61
N PHE A 250 18.25 -0.29 -2.74
CA PHE A 250 18.64 -1.27 -1.72
C PHE A 250 19.74 -2.18 -2.26
N ASN A 251 20.72 -2.52 -1.43
CA ASN A 251 21.70 -3.56 -1.75
C ASN A 251 21.11 -4.97 -1.62
N SER A 252 20.14 -5.12 -0.72
CA SER A 252 19.37 -6.34 -0.49
C SER A 252 18.00 -5.98 0.06
N LEU A 253 17.02 -6.85 -0.14
CA LEU A 253 15.68 -6.70 0.41
C LEU A 253 15.34 -7.95 1.23
N ASN A 254 14.95 -7.74 2.48
CA ASN A 254 14.30 -8.75 3.31
C ASN A 254 12.90 -8.21 3.68
N PRO A 255 11.81 -8.76 3.15
CA PRO A 255 10.46 -8.29 3.43
C PRO A 255 10.06 -8.34 4.91
N GLN A 256 10.57 -9.32 5.67
CA GLN A 256 10.33 -9.43 7.10
C GLN A 256 11.19 -8.46 7.94
N MET A 257 12.18 -7.81 7.34
CA MET A 257 12.93 -6.70 7.95
C MET A 257 12.67 -5.43 7.16
N GLN A 258 11.52 -4.81 7.39
CA GLN A 258 11.06 -3.66 6.62
C GLN A 258 12.04 -2.49 6.76
N PRO A 259 12.62 -1.99 5.65
CA PRO A 259 13.53 -0.86 5.69
C PRO A 259 12.75 0.46 5.84
N LYS A 260 13.36 1.46 6.49
CA LYS A 260 12.89 2.84 6.41
C LYS A 260 13.19 3.37 5.01
N LEU A 261 12.15 3.79 4.29
CA LEU A 261 12.28 4.42 3.00
C LEU A 261 12.73 5.87 3.17
N VAL A 262 13.81 6.25 2.49
CA VAL A 262 14.38 7.60 2.52
C VAL A 262 14.70 8.04 1.10
N TRP A 263 14.25 9.23 0.73
CA TRP A 263 14.48 9.79 -0.59
C TRP A 263 15.61 10.83 -0.54
N PRO A 264 16.50 10.83 -1.53
CA PRO A 264 17.44 11.92 -1.67
C PRO A 264 16.70 13.21 -2.03
N ALA A 265 17.28 14.36 -1.68
CA ALA A 265 16.79 15.63 -2.21
C ALA A 265 17.07 15.68 -3.72
N ALA A 266 16.03 15.48 -4.52
CA ALA A 266 16.11 15.40 -5.97
C ALA A 266 14.88 16.05 -6.64
N PHE A 267 15.04 16.57 -7.85
CA PHE A 267 13.94 17.19 -8.58
C PHE A 267 12.76 16.25 -8.83
N PRO A 268 12.94 14.95 -9.16
CA PRO A 268 11.82 14.02 -9.25
C PRO A 268 10.99 13.94 -7.96
N VAL A 269 11.62 13.95 -6.78
CA VAL A 269 10.93 13.94 -5.48
C VAL A 269 10.11 15.23 -5.29
N ALA A 270 10.67 16.38 -5.63
CA ALA A 270 9.93 17.64 -5.57
C ALA A 270 8.74 17.65 -6.53
N ARG A 271 8.92 17.17 -7.77
CA ARG A 271 7.84 17.08 -8.76
C ARG A 271 6.75 16.10 -8.35
N ALA A 272 7.11 14.97 -7.74
CA ALA A 272 6.14 14.02 -7.19
C ALA A 272 5.19 14.67 -6.18
N TYR A 273 5.73 15.47 -5.25
CA TYR A 273 4.89 16.23 -4.31
C TYR A 273 4.00 17.28 -5.00
N VAL A 274 4.51 17.94 -6.05
CA VAL A 274 3.69 18.88 -6.83
C VAL A 274 2.53 18.16 -7.52
N ASP A 275 2.79 17.01 -8.14
CA ASP A 275 1.75 16.22 -8.82
C ASP A 275 0.65 15.78 -7.83
N GLN A 276 1.04 15.39 -6.61
CA GLN A 276 0.11 15.06 -5.54
C GLN A 276 -0.72 16.27 -5.11
N LEU A 277 -0.09 17.44 -4.94
CA LEU A 277 -0.79 18.69 -4.61
C LEU A 277 -1.78 19.09 -5.70
N VAL A 278 -1.47 18.82 -6.98
CA VAL A 278 -2.40 19.04 -8.10
C VAL A 278 -3.57 18.05 -8.03
N ARG A 279 -3.29 16.75 -7.91
CA ARG A 279 -4.32 15.69 -7.89
C ARG A 279 -5.31 15.86 -6.75
N ASP A 280 -4.81 16.20 -5.56
CA ASP A 280 -5.62 16.28 -4.34
C ASP A 280 -6.13 17.70 -4.05
N ASN A 281 -5.93 18.64 -4.98
CA ASN A 281 -6.26 20.07 -4.79
C ASN A 281 -5.66 20.67 -3.50
N GLY A 282 -4.44 20.23 -3.15
CA GLY A 282 -3.72 20.65 -1.94
C GLY A 282 -3.29 22.13 -1.93
N LEU A 283 -3.16 22.72 -3.13
CA LEU A 283 -2.91 24.14 -3.39
C LEU A 283 -3.74 24.62 -4.61
N PRO A 284 -4.03 25.91 -4.70
CA PRO A 284 -4.65 26.48 -5.92
C PRO A 284 -3.81 26.20 -7.18
N ALA A 285 -4.47 25.94 -8.31
CA ALA A 285 -3.82 25.59 -9.58
C ALA A 285 -2.79 26.62 -10.06
N SER A 286 -3.03 27.93 -9.82
CA SER A 286 -2.07 28.98 -10.11
C SER A 286 -0.78 28.85 -9.33
N ARG A 287 -0.85 28.37 -8.05
CA ARG A 287 0.32 28.15 -7.20
C ARG A 287 1.08 26.92 -7.63
N THR A 288 0.43 25.79 -7.88
CA THR A 288 1.11 24.57 -8.36
C THR A 288 1.79 24.80 -9.70
N THR A 289 1.18 25.57 -10.61
CA THR A 289 1.80 26.01 -11.88
C THR A 289 3.04 26.86 -11.63
N ALA A 290 2.97 27.85 -10.73
CA ALA A 290 4.11 28.70 -10.40
C ALA A 290 5.27 27.89 -9.79
N ILE A 291 4.98 26.93 -8.90
CA ILE A 291 5.97 26.03 -8.30
C ILE A 291 6.63 25.14 -9.36
N THR A 292 5.83 24.55 -10.27
CA THR A 292 6.32 23.74 -11.39
C THR A 292 7.30 24.54 -12.25
N ASN A 293 6.96 25.78 -12.61
CA ASN A 293 7.81 26.64 -13.40
C ASN A 293 9.10 27.03 -12.67
N ALA A 294 9.00 27.31 -11.37
CA ALA A 294 10.18 27.63 -10.54
C ALA A 294 11.15 26.44 -10.43
N LEU A 295 10.64 25.21 -10.21
CA LEU A 295 11.44 23.99 -10.19
C LEU A 295 12.11 23.77 -11.54
N ARG A 296 11.37 23.87 -12.66
CA ARG A 296 11.93 23.72 -14.02
C ARG A 296 13.01 24.74 -14.32
N SER A 297 12.85 25.99 -13.85
CA SER A 297 13.86 27.04 -14.01
C SER A 297 15.09 26.77 -13.17
N ALA A 298 14.91 26.40 -11.89
CA ALA A 298 16.02 26.09 -10.98
C ALA A 298 16.84 24.87 -11.45
N GLU A 299 16.21 23.87 -12.06
CA GLU A 299 16.88 22.67 -12.58
C GLU A 299 17.87 22.99 -13.70
N LYS A 300 17.63 24.06 -14.48
CA LYS A 300 18.53 24.54 -15.55
C LYS A 300 19.69 25.40 -15.04
N LEU A 301 19.65 25.83 -13.79
CA LEU A 301 20.69 26.64 -13.16
C LEU A 301 21.74 25.76 -12.46
N SER A 302 22.85 26.36 -12.08
CA SER A 302 23.93 25.73 -11.32
C SER A 302 24.47 26.68 -10.25
N GLY A 303 25.25 26.15 -9.30
CA GLY A 303 25.95 26.92 -8.28
C GLY A 303 25.05 27.87 -7.50
N THR A 304 25.54 29.07 -7.23
CA THR A 304 24.85 30.09 -6.42
C THR A 304 23.51 30.55 -7.00
N ALA A 305 23.38 30.58 -8.33
CA ALA A 305 22.12 30.94 -8.99
C ALA A 305 21.00 29.91 -8.71
N ARG A 306 21.32 28.61 -8.79
CA ARG A 306 20.40 27.54 -8.41
C ARG A 306 20.02 27.64 -6.94
N ALA A 307 21.00 27.77 -6.06
CA ALA A 307 20.78 27.87 -4.62
C ALA A 307 19.87 29.07 -4.27
N ALA A 308 20.10 30.25 -4.84
CA ALA A 308 19.26 31.43 -4.63
C ALA A 308 17.80 31.22 -5.10
N ALA A 309 17.61 30.60 -6.27
CA ALA A 309 16.28 30.29 -6.80
C ALA A 309 15.52 29.31 -5.89
N LEU A 310 16.19 28.23 -5.45
CA LEU A 310 15.60 27.22 -4.56
C LEU A 310 15.30 27.79 -3.18
N LYS A 311 16.18 28.62 -2.61
CA LYS A 311 15.93 29.32 -1.35
C LYS A 311 14.69 30.21 -1.40
N THR A 312 14.54 30.96 -2.50
CA THR A 312 13.36 31.78 -2.75
C THR A 312 12.09 30.95 -2.81
N LEU A 313 12.13 29.82 -3.55
CA LEU A 313 11.00 28.89 -3.66
C LEU A 313 10.67 28.26 -2.30
N ALA A 314 11.64 27.82 -1.53
CA ALA A 314 11.41 27.24 -0.19
C ALA A 314 10.71 28.24 0.74
N GLY A 315 11.15 29.50 0.75
CA GLY A 315 10.49 30.57 1.54
C GLY A 315 9.07 30.89 1.08
N GLN A 316 8.76 30.71 -0.21
CA GLN A 316 7.38 30.83 -0.72
C GLN A 316 6.52 29.65 -0.25
N LEU A 317 7.03 28.43 -0.33
CA LEU A 317 6.34 27.22 0.14
C LEU A 317 6.02 27.27 1.64
N ASP A 318 6.89 27.84 2.47
CA ASP A 318 6.59 28.03 3.90
C ASP A 318 5.37 28.94 4.11
N ARG A 319 5.24 30.01 3.33
CA ARG A 319 4.07 30.89 3.39
C ARG A 319 2.83 30.21 2.85
N ASP A 320 2.94 29.47 1.73
CA ASP A 320 1.83 28.75 1.12
C ASP A 320 1.25 27.68 2.08
N ALA A 321 2.10 27.04 2.90
CA ALA A 321 1.69 25.99 3.82
C ALA A 321 0.64 26.47 4.86
N SER A 322 0.61 27.76 5.21
CA SER A 322 -0.35 28.28 6.18
C SER A 322 -1.79 28.36 5.66
N GLY A 323 -1.96 28.43 4.34
CA GLY A 323 -3.28 28.50 3.67
C GLY A 323 -3.59 27.28 2.80
N ALA A 324 -2.72 26.27 2.79
CA ALA A 324 -2.91 25.09 1.96
C ALA A 324 -3.91 24.12 2.58
N SER A 325 -4.74 23.48 1.75
CA SER A 325 -5.60 22.37 2.18
C SER A 325 -4.78 21.12 2.55
N ASP A 326 -3.60 20.93 1.94
CA ASP A 326 -2.61 19.94 2.36
C ASP A 326 -1.30 20.62 2.80
N ALA A 327 -1.35 21.24 3.96
CA ALA A 327 -0.19 21.91 4.56
C ALA A 327 0.98 20.97 4.86
N ALA A 328 0.70 19.70 5.15
CA ALA A 328 1.74 18.71 5.44
C ALA A 328 2.58 18.41 4.20
N ARG A 329 1.93 18.20 3.06
CA ARG A 329 2.59 17.92 1.78
C ARG A 329 3.36 19.13 1.25
N VAL A 330 2.83 20.36 1.44
CA VAL A 330 3.58 21.60 1.11
C VAL A 330 4.85 21.73 1.94
N ARG A 331 4.80 21.43 3.23
CA ARG A 331 6.00 21.42 4.10
C ARG A 331 7.00 20.34 3.69
N ALA A 332 6.54 19.15 3.30
CA ALA A 332 7.40 18.09 2.78
C ALA A 332 8.11 18.53 1.50
N LEU A 333 7.39 19.15 0.57
CA LEU A 333 7.96 19.76 -0.64
C LEU A 333 9.02 20.83 -0.29
N ALA A 334 8.71 21.73 0.64
CA ALA A 334 9.66 22.77 1.09
C ALA A 334 10.95 22.15 1.66
N THR A 335 10.85 21.04 2.37
CA THR A 335 12.00 20.30 2.91
C THR A 335 12.87 19.73 1.78
N VAL A 336 12.26 19.13 0.76
CA VAL A 336 13.01 18.64 -0.42
C VAL A 336 13.69 19.78 -1.17
N VAL A 337 13.00 20.92 -1.35
CA VAL A 337 13.56 22.09 -2.05
C VAL A 337 14.77 22.66 -1.29
N ARG A 338 14.73 22.70 0.05
CA ARG A 338 15.92 23.08 0.85
C ARG A 338 17.06 22.08 0.74
N GLY A 339 16.74 20.80 0.68
CA GLY A 339 17.76 19.77 0.44
C GLY A 339 18.43 19.93 -0.94
N LEU A 340 17.67 20.32 -1.97
CA LEU A 340 18.21 20.65 -3.31
C LEU A 340 19.11 21.90 -3.31
N GLU A 341 18.84 22.88 -2.45
CA GLU A 341 19.71 24.07 -2.28
C GLU A 341 21.12 23.68 -1.82
N SER A 342 21.21 22.69 -0.93
CA SER A 342 22.48 22.25 -0.33
C SER A 342 23.17 21.14 -1.15
N ALA A 343 22.52 20.53 -2.10
CA ALA A 343 23.10 19.47 -2.94
C ALA A 343 24.12 20.07 -3.92
N LYS A 344 25.35 19.54 -3.87
CA LYS A 344 26.48 19.96 -4.75
C LYS A 344 26.29 19.44 -6.16
#